data_b442f303c954bab8c9c7b8b2d04beea1
#
_entry.id   b442f303c954bab8c9c7b8b2d04beea1
#
_cell.length_a   1.000
_cell.length_b   1.000
_cell.length_c   1.000
_cell.angle_alpha   90.00
_cell.angle_beta   90.00
_cell.angle_gamma   90.00
#
_symmetry.space_group_name_H-M   'P 1'
#
loop_
_entity.id
_entity.type
_entity.pdbx_description
1 polymer ?
#
loop_
_entity_poly.entity_id
_entity_poly.type
_entity_poly.pdbx_seq_one_letter_code
_entity_poly.pdbx_strand_id
1 'polypeptide(L)'
;MAASNIEGNTLHSTFRFDFSHEYKSLTDKKRDELRHYFKNVQVVIIDEFSMMKNFQLFQLHMRLCDVKQNESIMGGVAVLLVGDPMQLKPVKGDFIFQPPKYGSLKEVYSVFNIWGEFDCISLEVNHRQGKDKVYAELLNRIRFKEKDTDLSEDDMAILKSRVSEPDNQETTTKIFGKNEQVNKVNNTRLMSMRSTTYTFEADHSQIRKNLKVTDAGTIGDTAFLQTLKVKVGARVMLIHNIDTLDGLTNGAQGEVKEFVKIKDKIKYIVIKFDNSNIGQERRRKSKFLPSVAKSNNLTPIERHNLSYTLGDIRKDHGARASFLQFPLKLSWALTARVSESVAKWPQRDNFGEVNAKLPVLPVN
;
A
#
# COMPACT_ATOMS: atom_id res chain seq x y z
N MET A 1 0.52 4.37 5.05
CA MET A 1 0.64 5.02 6.38
C MET A 1 2.02 5.61 6.63
N ALA A 2 3.14 4.93 6.38
CA ALA A 2 4.47 5.52 6.63
C ALA A 2 4.68 6.83 5.85
N ALA A 3 4.42 6.84 4.54
CA ALA A 3 4.55 8.04 3.72
C ALA A 3 3.65 9.21 4.16
N SER A 4 2.44 8.94 4.66
CA SER A 4 1.53 10.01 5.10
C SER A 4 1.99 10.72 6.38
N ASN A 5 2.79 10.05 7.22
CA ASN A 5 3.33 10.67 8.44
C ASN A 5 4.38 11.76 8.14
N ILE A 6 4.94 11.76 6.93
CA ILE A 6 5.94 12.70 6.45
C ILE A 6 5.43 13.45 5.20
N GLU A 7 4.11 13.56 5.03
CA GLU A 7 3.46 14.20 3.88
C GLU A 7 3.85 13.61 2.52
N GLY A 8 4.33 12.36 2.52
CA GLY A 8 4.75 11.66 1.32
C GLY A 8 3.58 11.12 0.50
N ASN A 9 3.83 10.90 -0.78
CA ASN A 9 2.87 10.35 -1.74
C ASN A 9 3.36 9.02 -2.33
N THR A 10 2.47 8.28 -2.98
CA THR A 10 2.89 7.06 -3.68
C THR A 10 3.71 7.40 -4.93
N LEU A 11 4.67 6.52 -5.25
CA LEU A 11 5.52 6.64 -6.45
C LEU A 11 4.70 6.88 -7.73
N HIS A 12 3.64 6.08 -7.94
CA HIS A 12 2.76 6.23 -9.11
C HIS A 12 2.07 7.60 -9.17
N SER A 13 1.61 8.10 -8.04
CA SER A 13 0.95 9.42 -7.96
C SER A 13 1.94 10.54 -8.23
N THR A 14 3.11 10.51 -7.57
CA THR A 14 4.12 11.56 -7.66
C THR A 14 4.70 11.68 -9.07
N PHE A 15 5.10 10.54 -9.66
CA PHE A 15 5.76 10.53 -10.97
C PHE A 15 4.82 10.28 -12.15
N ARG A 16 3.51 10.19 -11.89
CA ARG A 16 2.47 9.96 -12.91
C ARG A 16 2.75 8.69 -13.72
N PHE A 17 3.21 7.62 -13.05
CA PHE A 17 3.42 6.33 -13.71
C PHE A 17 2.08 5.70 -14.06
N ASP A 18 2.02 5.08 -15.23
CA ASP A 18 0.96 4.17 -15.61
C ASP A 18 1.35 2.71 -15.25
N PHE A 19 0.45 1.77 -15.49
CA PHE A 19 0.72 0.34 -15.24
C PHE A 19 1.43 -0.34 -16.42
N SER A 20 1.89 0.41 -17.41
CA SER A 20 2.60 -0.11 -18.57
C SER A 20 4.04 -0.47 -18.19
N HIS A 21 4.59 -1.47 -18.86
CA HIS A 21 6.00 -1.84 -18.72
C HIS A 21 6.94 -0.94 -19.56
N GLU A 22 6.39 -0.04 -20.36
CA GLU A 22 7.14 0.89 -21.18
C GLU A 22 7.10 2.30 -20.60
N TYR A 23 8.17 3.04 -20.81
CA TYR A 23 8.18 4.45 -20.45
C TYR A 23 7.28 5.23 -21.43
N LYS A 24 6.40 6.04 -20.88
CA LYS A 24 5.57 6.97 -21.64
C LYS A 24 5.84 8.39 -21.23
N SER A 25 6.15 9.22 -22.21
CA SER A 25 6.28 10.66 -22.01
C SER A 25 4.96 11.26 -21.54
N LEU A 26 5.05 12.29 -20.72
CA LEU A 26 3.88 13.06 -20.30
C LEU A 26 3.44 14.02 -21.39
N THR A 27 2.16 14.39 -21.35
CA THR A 27 1.68 15.56 -22.10
C THR A 27 2.36 16.82 -21.56
N ASP A 28 2.53 17.84 -22.40
CA ASP A 28 3.25 19.06 -22.05
C ASP A 28 2.71 19.69 -20.76
N LYS A 29 1.41 19.80 -20.63
CA LYS A 29 0.77 20.34 -19.40
C LYS A 29 1.17 19.57 -18.14
N LYS A 30 1.11 18.23 -18.18
CA LYS A 30 1.49 17.40 -17.02
C LYS A 30 2.97 17.44 -16.72
N ARG A 31 3.78 17.56 -17.76
CA ARG A 31 5.24 17.70 -17.64
C ARG A 31 5.59 19.03 -16.97
N ASP A 32 4.97 20.13 -17.38
CA ASP A 32 5.21 21.45 -16.81
C ASP A 32 4.74 21.54 -15.35
N GLU A 33 3.60 20.91 -15.01
CA GLU A 33 3.17 20.74 -13.62
C GLU A 33 4.24 20.04 -12.77
N LEU A 34 4.80 18.94 -13.29
CA LEU A 34 5.86 18.22 -12.57
C LEU A 34 7.18 18.98 -12.51
N ARG A 35 7.57 19.67 -13.58
CA ARG A 35 8.75 20.55 -13.58
C ARG A 35 8.65 21.60 -12.50
N HIS A 36 7.48 22.24 -12.37
CA HIS A 36 7.25 23.21 -11.30
C HIS A 36 7.36 22.57 -9.91
N TYR A 37 6.75 21.40 -9.72
CA TYR A 37 6.80 20.66 -8.46
C TYR A 37 8.23 20.23 -8.08
N PHE A 38 9.01 19.72 -9.04
CA PHE A 38 10.37 19.23 -8.81
C PHE A 38 11.45 20.32 -8.92
N LYS A 39 11.11 21.57 -9.22
CA LYS A 39 12.08 22.64 -9.48
C LYS A 39 13.20 22.70 -8.43
N ASN A 40 12.84 22.70 -7.16
CA ASN A 40 13.74 22.82 -6.02
C ASN A 40 14.05 21.48 -5.32
N VAL A 41 13.54 20.35 -5.84
CA VAL A 41 13.79 19.04 -5.26
C VAL A 41 15.21 18.61 -5.58
N GLN A 42 15.99 18.36 -4.54
CA GLN A 42 17.39 17.88 -4.63
C GLN A 42 17.51 16.42 -4.23
N VAL A 43 16.58 15.92 -3.40
CA VAL A 43 16.59 14.54 -2.90
C VAL A 43 15.21 13.94 -3.03
N VAL A 44 15.12 12.70 -3.49
CA VAL A 44 13.92 11.87 -3.51
C VAL A 44 14.17 10.67 -2.61
N ILE A 45 13.31 10.48 -1.61
CA ILE A 45 13.37 9.33 -0.70
C ILE A 45 12.23 8.38 -1.06
N ILE A 46 12.57 7.12 -1.33
CA ILE A 46 11.62 6.06 -1.65
C ILE A 46 11.68 5.00 -0.57
N ASP A 47 10.60 4.88 0.20
CA ASP A 47 10.46 3.87 1.24
C ASP A 47 9.86 2.57 0.66
N GLU A 48 10.15 1.43 1.29
CA GLU A 48 9.69 0.09 0.87
C GLU A 48 10.11 -0.28 -0.56
N PHE A 49 11.35 0.01 -0.94
CA PHE A 49 11.84 -0.23 -2.31
C PHE A 49 11.75 -1.70 -2.76
N SER A 50 11.69 -2.66 -1.84
CA SER A 50 11.57 -4.08 -2.16
C SER A 50 10.35 -4.42 -3.03
N MET A 51 9.29 -3.63 -2.92
CA MET A 51 8.07 -3.77 -3.71
C MET A 51 8.15 -3.07 -5.08
N MET A 52 9.22 -2.33 -5.34
CA MET A 52 9.46 -1.65 -6.61
C MET A 52 9.96 -2.64 -7.66
N LYS A 53 9.40 -2.57 -8.85
CA LYS A 53 9.80 -3.40 -9.98
C LYS A 53 11.01 -2.81 -10.70
N ASN A 54 11.81 -3.64 -11.35
CA ASN A 54 12.98 -3.21 -12.10
C ASN A 54 12.67 -2.14 -13.15
N PHE A 55 11.59 -2.30 -13.92
CA PHE A 55 11.21 -1.30 -14.91
C PHE A 55 10.77 0.04 -14.30
N GLN A 56 10.27 0.05 -13.05
CA GLN A 56 9.87 1.28 -12.37
C GLN A 56 11.07 2.13 -11.96
N LEU A 57 12.22 1.50 -11.65
CA LEU A 57 13.47 2.21 -11.42
C LEU A 57 13.92 2.94 -12.68
N PHE A 58 13.81 2.28 -13.83
CA PHE A 58 14.10 2.91 -15.11
C PHE A 58 13.13 4.03 -15.45
N GLN A 59 11.82 3.81 -15.24
CA GLN A 59 10.81 4.85 -15.44
C GLN A 59 11.06 6.07 -14.55
N LEU A 60 11.53 5.85 -13.31
CA LEU A 60 11.91 6.92 -12.39
C LEU A 60 13.07 7.75 -12.95
N HIS A 61 14.14 7.08 -13.41
CA HIS A 61 15.27 7.74 -14.03
C HIS A 61 14.83 8.60 -15.21
N MET A 62 14.14 8.01 -16.19
CA MET A 62 13.65 8.73 -17.36
C MET A 62 12.74 9.91 -17.01
N ARG A 63 11.88 9.74 -16.01
CA ARG A 63 10.98 10.79 -15.55
C ARG A 63 11.74 11.95 -14.90
N LEU A 64 12.73 11.66 -14.07
CA LEU A 64 13.57 12.69 -13.46
C LEU A 64 14.42 13.41 -14.50
N CYS A 65 15.00 12.73 -15.49
CA CYS A 65 15.70 13.36 -16.59
C CYS A 65 14.81 14.32 -17.39
N ASP A 66 13.58 13.88 -17.75
CA ASP A 66 12.61 14.71 -18.49
C ASP A 66 12.18 15.95 -17.68
N VAL A 67 11.90 15.77 -16.39
CA VAL A 67 11.42 16.85 -15.52
C VAL A 67 12.51 17.85 -15.16
N LYS A 68 13.73 17.37 -14.90
CA LYS A 68 14.90 18.23 -14.56
C LYS A 68 15.61 18.76 -15.80
N GLN A 69 15.24 18.30 -17.00
CA GLN A 69 15.93 18.63 -18.25
C GLN A 69 17.45 18.34 -18.16
N ASN A 70 17.80 17.22 -17.56
CA ASN A 70 19.17 16.83 -17.30
C ASN A 70 19.32 15.33 -17.56
N GLU A 71 20.23 14.94 -18.43
CA GLU A 71 20.48 13.56 -18.84
C GLU A 71 21.35 12.76 -17.87
N SER A 72 21.91 13.43 -16.85
CA SER A 72 22.65 12.74 -15.79
C SER A 72 21.77 11.71 -15.07
N ILE A 73 22.39 10.75 -14.40
CA ILE A 73 21.67 9.75 -13.58
C ILE A 73 20.64 10.43 -12.69
N MET A 74 19.39 9.90 -12.72
CA MET A 74 18.25 10.44 -11.98
C MET A 74 17.99 11.95 -12.20
N GLY A 75 18.38 12.47 -13.38
CA GLY A 75 18.26 13.89 -13.67
C GLY A 75 19.09 14.79 -12.76
N GLY A 76 20.17 14.28 -12.18
CA GLY A 76 21.00 14.97 -11.20
C GLY A 76 20.36 15.11 -9.81
N VAL A 77 19.26 14.40 -9.53
CA VAL A 77 18.60 14.34 -8.22
C VAL A 77 19.16 13.18 -7.41
N ALA A 78 19.54 13.40 -6.17
CA ALA A 78 19.93 12.32 -5.28
C ALA A 78 18.71 11.43 -4.96
N VAL A 79 18.85 10.11 -5.08
CA VAL A 79 17.76 9.16 -4.79
C VAL A 79 18.19 8.24 -3.66
N LEU A 80 17.44 8.25 -2.59
CA LEU A 80 17.63 7.36 -1.45
C LEU A 80 16.53 6.28 -1.46
N LEU A 81 16.95 5.02 -1.61
CA LEU A 81 16.06 3.86 -1.51
C LEU A 81 16.16 3.30 -0.10
N VAL A 82 15.06 3.33 0.63
CA VAL A 82 14.97 2.78 2.00
C VAL A 82 14.08 1.56 1.96
N GLY A 83 14.47 0.50 2.67
CA GLY A 83 13.65 -0.71 2.74
C GLY A 83 14.46 -1.95 2.99
N ASP A 84 13.78 -3.07 2.99
CA ASP A 84 14.37 -4.36 3.27
C ASP A 84 14.19 -5.28 2.05
N PRO A 85 15.29 -5.58 1.33
CA PRO A 85 15.21 -6.41 0.15
C PRO A 85 14.67 -7.82 0.43
N MET A 86 14.71 -8.31 1.66
CA MET A 86 14.19 -9.63 2.05
C MET A 86 12.71 -9.60 2.48
N GLN A 87 12.06 -8.44 2.45
CA GLN A 87 10.62 -8.33 2.66
C GLN A 87 9.83 -8.64 1.39
N LEU A 88 8.62 -8.09 1.25
CA LEU A 88 7.73 -8.44 0.16
C LEU A 88 8.31 -8.09 -1.21
N LYS A 89 8.33 -9.06 -2.11
CA LYS A 89 8.71 -8.86 -3.51
C LYS A 89 7.65 -8.07 -4.30
N PRO A 90 8.01 -7.51 -5.46
CA PRO A 90 7.07 -6.85 -6.35
C PRO A 90 5.93 -7.79 -6.78
N VAL A 91 4.71 -7.27 -6.83
CA VAL A 91 3.54 -8.02 -7.30
C VAL A 91 3.59 -8.14 -8.83
N LYS A 92 3.61 -9.37 -9.36
CA LYS A 92 3.66 -9.63 -10.82
C LYS A 92 4.81 -8.87 -11.51
N GLY A 93 6.01 -8.94 -10.97
CA GLY A 93 7.19 -8.30 -11.54
C GLY A 93 8.49 -8.85 -10.97
N ASP A 94 9.58 -8.50 -11.63
CA ASP A 94 10.93 -8.85 -11.20
C ASP A 94 11.45 -7.82 -10.17
N PHE A 95 12.38 -8.26 -9.32
CA PHE A 95 12.99 -7.38 -8.33
C PHE A 95 13.72 -6.20 -8.98
N ILE A 96 13.80 -5.10 -8.26
CA ILE A 96 14.41 -3.85 -8.71
C ILE A 96 15.86 -4.03 -9.23
N PHE A 97 16.60 -4.95 -8.65
CA PHE A 97 17.99 -5.27 -9.01
C PHE A 97 18.13 -6.30 -10.14
N GLN A 98 17.05 -6.92 -10.58
CA GLN A 98 17.08 -7.90 -11.66
C GLN A 98 17.03 -7.19 -13.02
N PRO A 99 17.85 -7.63 -14.01
CA PRO A 99 17.75 -7.10 -15.35
C PRO A 99 16.39 -7.40 -15.97
N PRO A 100 15.81 -6.47 -16.74
CA PRO A 100 14.59 -6.70 -17.48
C PRO A 100 14.76 -7.85 -18.48
N LYS A 101 13.78 -8.76 -18.53
CA LYS A 101 13.85 -9.95 -19.39
C LYS A 101 13.38 -9.70 -20.81
N TYR A 102 12.53 -8.68 -21.01
CA TYR A 102 11.82 -8.43 -22.28
C TYR A 102 11.72 -6.93 -22.58
N GLY A 103 11.52 -6.64 -23.88
CA GLY A 103 11.20 -5.30 -24.38
C GLY A 103 12.41 -4.39 -24.57
N SER A 104 12.15 -3.16 -25.00
CA SER A 104 13.18 -2.12 -25.22
C SER A 104 14.04 -1.83 -23.99
N LEU A 105 13.53 -2.05 -22.80
CA LEU A 105 14.27 -1.89 -21.55
C LEU A 105 15.41 -2.88 -21.39
N LYS A 106 15.34 -4.07 -22.00
CA LYS A 106 16.44 -5.05 -21.96
C LYS A 106 17.67 -4.51 -22.67
N GLU A 107 17.49 -3.88 -23.82
CA GLU A 107 18.59 -3.30 -24.60
C GLU A 107 19.24 -2.13 -23.85
N VAL A 108 18.44 -1.24 -23.29
CA VAL A 108 18.93 -0.11 -22.49
C VAL A 108 19.66 -0.59 -21.24
N TYR A 109 19.11 -1.57 -20.53
CA TYR A 109 19.73 -2.11 -19.31
C TYR A 109 21.04 -2.84 -19.59
N SER A 110 21.21 -3.43 -20.78
CA SER A 110 22.48 -4.07 -21.18
C SER A 110 23.62 -3.05 -21.35
N VAL A 111 23.28 -1.80 -21.63
CA VAL A 111 24.23 -0.69 -21.78
C VAL A 111 24.42 0.07 -20.48
N PHE A 112 23.35 0.20 -19.67
CA PHE A 112 23.37 1.02 -18.47
C PHE A 112 22.56 0.36 -17.33
N ASN A 113 23.26 -0.12 -16.32
CA ASN A 113 22.68 -0.72 -15.13
C ASN A 113 22.46 0.32 -14.03
N ILE A 114 21.28 0.94 -14.02
CA ILE A 114 20.94 1.97 -13.02
C ILE A 114 21.07 1.45 -11.58
N TRP A 115 20.74 0.19 -11.31
CA TRP A 115 20.88 -0.40 -9.98
C TRP A 115 22.34 -0.43 -9.52
N GLY A 116 23.27 -0.67 -10.44
CA GLY A 116 24.70 -0.71 -10.15
C GLY A 116 25.31 0.64 -9.74
N GLU A 117 24.58 1.74 -9.94
CA GLU A 117 25.00 3.09 -9.56
C GLU A 117 24.61 3.47 -8.12
N PHE A 118 23.95 2.58 -7.41
CA PHE A 118 23.60 2.81 -6.01
C PHE A 118 24.65 2.25 -5.06
N ASP A 119 25.08 3.07 -4.11
CA ASP A 119 25.83 2.61 -2.94
C ASP A 119 24.87 1.97 -1.93
N CYS A 120 25.32 0.90 -1.26
CA CYS A 120 24.52 0.18 -0.28
C CYS A 120 25.01 0.45 1.14
N ILE A 121 24.10 0.89 2.01
CA ILE A 121 24.34 1.06 3.44
C ILE A 121 23.42 0.10 4.20
N SER A 122 23.99 -0.78 5.02
CA SER A 122 23.23 -1.69 5.88
C SER A 122 23.03 -1.09 7.26
N LEU A 123 21.75 -1.06 7.72
CA LEU A 123 21.42 -0.67 9.09
C LEU A 123 21.39 -1.94 9.95
N GLU A 124 22.22 -1.98 10.99
CA GLU A 124 22.42 -3.17 11.83
C GLU A 124 21.63 -3.12 13.14
N VAL A 125 21.29 -1.92 13.63
CA VAL A 125 20.63 -1.73 14.91
C VAL A 125 19.11 -1.87 14.77
N ASN A 126 18.55 -2.89 15.45
CA ASN A 126 17.11 -3.10 15.50
C ASN A 126 16.48 -2.33 16.67
N HIS A 127 15.85 -1.18 16.36
CA HIS A 127 15.17 -0.37 17.38
C HIS A 127 13.77 -0.90 17.72
N ARG A 128 13.08 -1.59 16.81
CA ARG A 128 11.70 -2.06 17.00
C ARG A 128 11.61 -3.13 18.09
N GLN A 129 12.54 -4.07 18.09
CA GLN A 129 12.65 -5.15 19.07
C GLN A 129 13.81 -4.93 20.06
N GLY A 130 14.28 -3.71 20.24
CA GLY A 130 15.45 -3.40 21.07
C GLY A 130 15.39 -3.90 22.52
N LYS A 131 14.18 -4.09 23.05
CA LYS A 131 13.94 -4.64 24.39
C LYS A 131 13.80 -6.17 24.45
N ASP A 132 13.56 -6.83 23.31
CA ASP A 132 13.37 -8.29 23.19
C ASP A 132 14.37 -8.86 22.17
N LYS A 133 15.62 -8.99 22.61
CA LYS A 133 16.70 -9.50 21.77
C LYS A 133 16.45 -10.94 21.30
N VAL A 134 15.89 -11.79 22.17
CA VAL A 134 15.59 -13.19 21.84
C VAL A 134 14.61 -13.28 20.67
N TYR A 135 13.57 -12.46 20.70
CA TYR A 135 12.61 -12.40 19.60
C TYR A 135 13.20 -11.77 18.34
N ALA A 136 14.03 -10.75 18.47
CA ALA A 136 14.73 -10.14 17.32
C ALA A 136 15.64 -11.15 16.62
N GLU A 137 16.38 -11.95 17.37
CA GLU A 137 17.23 -13.02 16.83
C GLU A 137 16.42 -14.13 16.16
N LEU A 138 15.30 -14.55 16.79
CA LEU A 138 14.37 -15.49 16.17
C LEU A 138 13.86 -14.99 14.81
N LEU A 139 13.42 -13.72 14.74
CA LEU A 139 12.98 -13.13 13.48
C LEU A 139 14.08 -13.11 12.43
N ASN A 140 15.33 -12.84 12.81
CA ASN A 140 16.46 -12.91 11.89
C ASN A 140 16.74 -14.34 11.43
N ARG A 141 16.68 -15.35 12.28
CA ARG A 141 16.80 -16.76 11.87
C ARG A 141 15.69 -17.16 10.90
N ILE A 142 14.44 -16.77 11.15
CA ILE A 142 13.31 -17.00 10.23
C ILE A 142 13.56 -16.31 8.90
N ARG A 143 14.07 -15.08 8.91
CA ARG A 143 14.35 -14.29 7.73
C ARG A 143 15.40 -14.91 6.81
N PHE A 144 16.46 -15.48 7.39
CA PHE A 144 17.58 -16.07 6.64
C PHE A 144 17.45 -17.59 6.46
N LYS A 145 16.34 -18.17 6.94
CA LYS A 145 16.09 -19.59 6.85
C LYS A 145 15.98 -20.04 5.38
N GLU A 146 16.66 -21.10 5.02
CA GLU A 146 16.49 -21.76 3.73
C GLU A 146 15.09 -22.37 3.62
N LYS A 147 14.58 -22.47 2.39
CA LYS A 147 13.19 -22.84 2.15
C LYS A 147 12.83 -24.22 2.73
N ASP A 148 13.76 -25.15 2.67
CA ASP A 148 13.54 -26.56 2.99
C ASP A 148 14.15 -26.98 4.35
N THR A 149 14.59 -26.00 5.19
CA THR A 149 15.06 -26.27 6.55
C THR A 149 13.96 -25.99 7.56
N ASP A 150 13.90 -26.73 8.65
CA ASP A 150 13.01 -26.48 9.76
C ASP A 150 13.60 -25.47 10.74
N LEU A 151 12.74 -24.85 11.55
CA LEU A 151 13.17 -24.06 12.69
C LEU A 151 13.70 -25.01 13.79
N SER A 152 14.65 -24.53 14.57
CA SER A 152 15.12 -25.29 15.73
C SER A 152 14.01 -25.56 16.74
N GLU A 153 14.18 -26.55 17.60
CA GLU A 153 13.23 -26.85 18.66
C GLU A 153 13.07 -25.66 19.61
N ASP A 154 14.15 -24.94 19.91
CA ASP A 154 14.13 -23.75 20.74
C ASP A 154 13.33 -22.62 20.09
N ASP A 155 13.51 -22.39 18.79
CA ASP A 155 12.75 -21.38 18.03
C ASP A 155 11.26 -21.74 18.00
N MET A 156 10.95 -23.02 17.83
CA MET A 156 9.57 -23.51 17.89
C MET A 156 8.97 -23.37 19.29
N ALA A 157 9.75 -23.59 20.34
CA ALA A 157 9.30 -23.39 21.72
C ALA A 157 8.97 -21.89 21.99
N ILE A 158 9.82 -20.98 21.51
CA ILE A 158 9.56 -19.53 21.63
C ILE A 158 8.24 -19.17 20.91
N LEU A 159 8.03 -19.64 19.67
CA LEU A 159 6.80 -19.39 18.94
C LEU A 159 5.58 -19.97 19.67
N LYS A 160 5.66 -21.24 20.11
CA LYS A 160 4.57 -21.90 20.86
C LYS A 160 4.23 -21.20 22.15
N SER A 161 5.22 -20.61 22.86
CA SER A 161 4.97 -19.85 24.09
C SER A 161 4.13 -18.60 23.88
N ARG A 162 4.02 -18.12 22.64
CA ARG A 162 3.18 -16.96 22.26
C ARG A 162 1.80 -17.35 21.75
N VAL A 163 1.49 -18.64 21.68
CA VAL A 163 0.15 -19.13 21.34
C VAL A 163 -0.74 -18.97 22.57
N SER A 164 -1.56 -17.96 22.57
CA SER A 164 -2.53 -17.68 23.63
C SER A 164 -3.81 -17.12 23.02
N GLU A 165 -4.94 -17.32 23.72
CA GLU A 165 -6.15 -16.59 23.38
C GLU A 165 -5.97 -15.10 23.70
N PRO A 166 -6.38 -14.19 22.82
CA PRO A 166 -6.27 -12.76 23.09
C PRO A 166 -7.17 -12.34 24.25
N ASP A 167 -6.66 -11.49 25.13
CA ASP A 167 -7.38 -10.98 26.31
C ASP A 167 -8.71 -10.30 25.93
N ASN A 168 -8.77 -9.70 24.75
CA ASN A 168 -9.97 -9.10 24.20
C ASN A 168 -10.17 -9.48 22.73
N GLN A 169 -10.94 -10.57 22.51
CA GLN A 169 -11.25 -11.06 21.16
C GLN A 169 -12.07 -10.07 20.31
N GLU A 170 -12.79 -9.13 20.93
CA GLU A 170 -13.64 -8.20 20.20
C GLU A 170 -12.87 -7.07 19.52
N THR A 171 -11.81 -6.59 20.16
CA THR A 171 -11.00 -5.46 19.66
C THR A 171 -9.74 -5.89 18.92
N THR A 172 -9.28 -7.13 19.12
CA THR A 172 -8.06 -7.66 18.49
C THR A 172 -8.28 -7.94 17.01
N THR A 173 -7.48 -7.29 16.16
CA THR A 173 -7.49 -7.56 14.72
C THR A 173 -6.78 -8.89 14.42
N LYS A 174 -7.48 -9.82 13.78
CA LYS A 174 -6.93 -11.12 13.37
C LYS A 174 -6.24 -11.00 12.01
N ILE A 175 -5.08 -11.64 11.86
CA ILE A 175 -4.29 -11.62 10.62
C ILE A 175 -4.26 -13.02 10.02
N PHE A 176 -4.60 -13.14 8.73
CA PHE A 176 -4.61 -14.39 7.99
C PHE A 176 -3.81 -14.29 6.68
N GLY A 177 -3.31 -15.44 6.20
CA GLY A 177 -2.62 -15.52 4.91
C GLY A 177 -3.56 -15.50 3.69
N LYS A 178 -4.85 -15.85 3.86
CA LYS A 178 -5.80 -15.98 2.75
C LYS A 178 -7.02 -15.07 2.93
N ASN A 179 -7.47 -14.44 1.85
CA ASN A 179 -8.65 -13.56 1.85
C ASN A 179 -9.94 -14.30 2.22
N GLU A 180 -10.07 -15.57 1.87
CA GLU A 180 -11.23 -16.40 2.21
C GLU A 180 -11.43 -16.49 3.74
N GLN A 181 -10.37 -16.74 4.50
CA GLN A 181 -10.40 -16.79 5.95
C GLN A 181 -10.78 -15.43 6.56
N VAL A 182 -10.22 -14.33 6.01
CA VAL A 182 -10.54 -12.96 6.39
C VAL A 182 -12.02 -12.68 6.17
N ASN A 183 -12.53 -13.00 4.99
CA ASN A 183 -13.94 -12.79 4.65
C ASN A 183 -14.88 -13.61 5.55
N LYS A 184 -14.54 -14.87 5.83
CA LYS A 184 -15.30 -15.72 6.75
C LYS A 184 -15.39 -15.09 8.14
N VAL A 185 -14.27 -14.67 8.73
CA VAL A 185 -14.25 -14.05 10.07
C VAL A 185 -15.02 -12.74 10.08
N ASN A 186 -14.78 -11.86 9.12
CA ASN A 186 -15.44 -10.56 9.04
C ASN A 186 -16.97 -10.72 8.86
N ASN A 187 -17.42 -11.63 8.00
CA ASN A 187 -18.85 -11.90 7.80
C ASN A 187 -19.48 -12.54 9.02
N THR A 188 -18.84 -13.51 9.67
CA THR A 188 -19.34 -14.12 10.90
C THR A 188 -19.52 -13.07 12.00
N ARG A 189 -18.53 -12.20 12.19
CA ARG A 189 -18.61 -11.09 13.15
C ARG A 189 -19.74 -10.12 12.81
N LEU A 190 -19.87 -9.71 11.55
CA LEU A 190 -20.96 -8.84 11.13
C LEU A 190 -22.33 -9.47 11.41
N MET A 191 -22.50 -10.77 11.13
CA MET A 191 -23.77 -11.48 11.35
C MET A 191 -24.11 -11.63 12.83
N SER A 192 -23.12 -11.81 13.72
CA SER A 192 -23.36 -11.92 15.17
C SER A 192 -23.82 -10.61 15.82
N MET A 193 -23.63 -9.46 15.17
CA MET A 193 -24.08 -8.16 15.68
C MET A 193 -25.60 -8.04 15.61
N ARG A 194 -26.22 -7.51 16.67
CA ARG A 194 -27.69 -7.33 16.76
C ARG A 194 -28.24 -6.13 15.99
N SER A 195 -27.35 -5.17 15.60
CA SER A 195 -27.75 -3.94 14.90
C SER A 195 -28.20 -4.20 13.45
N THR A 196 -29.00 -3.30 12.89
CA THR A 196 -29.52 -3.39 11.52
C THR A 196 -28.39 -3.42 10.49
N THR A 197 -28.47 -4.31 9.51
CA THR A 197 -27.54 -4.38 8.38
C THR A 197 -27.92 -3.35 7.33
N TYR A 198 -26.99 -2.50 6.97
CA TYR A 198 -27.10 -1.60 5.81
C TYR A 198 -26.29 -2.18 4.65
N THR A 199 -26.93 -2.23 3.49
CA THR A 199 -26.33 -2.77 2.27
C THR A 199 -26.19 -1.65 1.24
N PHE A 200 -25.00 -1.50 0.69
CA PHE A 200 -24.66 -0.48 -0.30
C PHE A 200 -24.12 -1.13 -1.57
N GLU A 201 -24.93 -1.09 -2.62
CA GLU A 201 -24.49 -1.48 -3.95
C GLU A 201 -23.65 -0.38 -4.56
N ALA A 202 -22.60 -0.77 -5.30
CA ALA A 202 -21.82 0.16 -6.09
C ALA A 202 -22.69 0.72 -7.23
N ASP A 203 -22.68 2.03 -7.41
CA ASP A 203 -23.45 2.67 -8.47
C ASP A 203 -22.61 2.73 -9.76
N HIS A 204 -23.10 2.04 -10.79
CA HIS A 204 -22.46 1.90 -12.10
C HIS A 204 -23.27 2.58 -13.20
N SER A 205 -24.09 3.56 -12.89
CA SER A 205 -25.02 4.21 -13.82
C SER A 205 -24.38 4.74 -15.10
N GLN A 206 -23.05 4.88 -15.11
CA GLN A 206 -22.26 5.35 -16.27
C GLN A 206 -21.63 4.22 -17.10
N ILE A 207 -21.82 2.94 -16.75
CA ILE A 207 -21.16 1.82 -17.42
C ILE A 207 -22.15 1.04 -18.28
N ARG A 208 -21.88 0.97 -19.60
CA ARG A 208 -22.69 0.21 -20.58
C ARG A 208 -22.27 -1.27 -20.73
N LYS A 209 -21.18 -1.74 -20.11
CA LYS A 209 -20.66 -3.11 -20.25
C LYS A 209 -20.75 -3.86 -18.92
N ASN A 210 -20.91 -5.18 -19.00
CA ASN A 210 -20.96 -6.06 -17.83
C ASN A 210 -19.70 -5.92 -16.99
N LEU A 211 -19.91 -5.67 -15.72
CA LEU A 211 -18.86 -5.58 -14.70
C LEU A 211 -18.28 -6.96 -14.44
N LYS A 212 -16.96 -7.06 -14.40
CA LYS A 212 -16.30 -8.22 -13.82
C LYS A 212 -16.28 -8.06 -12.31
N VAL A 213 -17.10 -8.85 -11.63
CA VAL A 213 -17.04 -9.03 -10.18
C VAL A 213 -16.25 -10.30 -9.93
N THR A 214 -15.27 -10.24 -9.04
CA THR A 214 -14.45 -11.41 -8.66
C THR A 214 -15.23 -12.32 -7.71
N ASP A 215 -14.75 -13.56 -7.51
CA ASP A 215 -15.32 -14.49 -6.51
C ASP A 215 -15.27 -13.92 -5.09
N ALA A 216 -14.34 -13.00 -4.82
CA ALA A 216 -14.28 -12.25 -3.56
C ALA A 216 -15.28 -11.09 -3.46
N GLY A 217 -16.11 -10.87 -4.50
CA GLY A 217 -17.08 -9.79 -4.57
C GLY A 217 -16.47 -8.41 -4.85
N THR A 218 -15.21 -8.33 -5.27
CA THR A 218 -14.55 -7.06 -5.62
C THR A 218 -14.77 -6.70 -7.08
N ILE A 219 -14.74 -5.40 -7.37
CA ILE A 219 -14.94 -4.86 -8.72
C ILE A 219 -13.61 -4.91 -9.48
N GLY A 220 -13.52 -5.79 -10.47
CA GLY A 220 -12.31 -5.97 -11.27
C GLY A 220 -11.07 -6.20 -10.40
N ASP A 221 -9.96 -5.55 -10.73
CA ASP A 221 -8.71 -5.62 -9.96
C ASP A 221 -8.65 -4.63 -8.77
N THR A 222 -9.78 -3.99 -8.43
CA THR A 222 -9.85 -3.05 -7.31
C THR A 222 -10.07 -3.76 -5.98
N ALA A 223 -9.80 -3.06 -4.86
CA ALA A 223 -10.15 -3.52 -3.51
C ALA A 223 -11.61 -3.24 -3.12
N PHE A 224 -12.39 -2.62 -4.03
CA PHE A 224 -13.75 -2.17 -3.75
C PHE A 224 -14.76 -3.30 -3.92
N LEU A 225 -15.66 -3.40 -2.95
CA LEU A 225 -16.74 -4.39 -2.99
C LEU A 225 -17.89 -3.90 -3.88
N GLN A 226 -18.43 -4.79 -4.72
CA GLN A 226 -19.68 -4.57 -5.44
C GLN A 226 -20.81 -4.29 -4.43
N THR A 227 -20.87 -5.09 -3.39
CA THR A 227 -21.86 -4.98 -2.31
C THR A 227 -21.13 -4.80 -0.98
N LEU A 228 -21.25 -3.64 -0.37
CA LEU A 228 -20.73 -3.37 0.97
C LEU A 228 -21.85 -3.56 2.01
N LYS A 229 -21.65 -4.49 2.95
CA LYS A 229 -22.56 -4.69 4.09
C LYS A 229 -21.89 -4.21 5.36
N VAL A 230 -22.55 -3.32 6.10
CA VAL A 230 -22.06 -2.78 7.37
C VAL A 230 -23.19 -2.57 8.38
N LYS A 231 -22.81 -2.51 9.65
CA LYS A 231 -23.72 -2.23 10.78
C LYS A 231 -23.13 -1.14 11.66
N VAL A 232 -23.95 -0.48 12.46
CA VAL A 232 -23.44 0.37 13.55
C VAL A 232 -22.63 -0.50 14.52
N GLY A 233 -21.45 -0.05 14.91
CA GLY A 233 -20.48 -0.80 15.71
C GLY A 233 -19.52 -1.66 14.89
N ALA A 234 -19.67 -1.75 13.57
CA ALA A 234 -18.77 -2.55 12.74
C ALA A 234 -17.37 -1.93 12.64
N ARG A 235 -16.35 -2.78 12.75
CA ARG A 235 -14.96 -2.41 12.48
C ARG A 235 -14.74 -2.33 10.99
N VAL A 236 -14.24 -1.19 10.54
CA VAL A 236 -14.01 -0.90 9.13
C VAL A 236 -12.65 -0.29 8.90
N MET A 237 -12.17 -0.41 7.66
CA MET A 237 -10.91 0.17 7.20
C MET A 237 -11.13 0.90 5.88
N LEU A 238 -10.49 2.06 5.71
CA LEU A 238 -10.38 2.72 4.41
C LEU A 238 -9.55 1.86 3.44
N ILE A 239 -10.03 1.73 2.21
CA ILE A 239 -9.35 1.00 1.13
C ILE A 239 -8.88 1.91 0.00
N HIS A 240 -9.00 3.22 0.20
CA HIS A 240 -8.59 4.24 -0.75
C HIS A 240 -8.12 5.50 -0.02
N ASN A 241 -7.15 6.21 -0.62
CA ASN A 241 -6.72 7.50 -0.11
C ASN A 241 -7.75 8.57 -0.49
N ILE A 242 -8.41 9.13 0.51
CA ILE A 242 -9.41 10.19 0.34
C ILE A 242 -8.76 11.56 0.45
N ASP A 243 -7.98 11.75 1.52
CA ASP A 243 -7.25 12.97 1.83
C ASP A 243 -6.03 12.58 2.67
N THR A 244 -4.86 12.61 2.04
CA THR A 244 -3.61 12.18 2.69
C THR A 244 -3.16 13.16 3.76
N LEU A 245 -3.42 14.47 3.58
CA LEU A 245 -3.07 15.50 4.55
C LEU A 245 -3.93 15.42 5.82
N ASP A 246 -5.19 15.02 5.67
CA ASP A 246 -6.12 14.81 6.79
C ASP A 246 -6.04 13.37 7.36
N GLY A 247 -5.04 12.56 6.96
CA GLY A 247 -4.83 11.19 7.42
C GLY A 247 -5.87 10.17 6.92
N LEU A 248 -6.78 10.56 6.04
CA LEU A 248 -7.80 9.69 5.44
C LEU A 248 -7.18 8.84 4.33
N THR A 249 -6.31 7.92 4.74
CA THR A 249 -5.52 7.06 3.85
C THR A 249 -5.96 5.61 3.87
N ASN A 250 -5.61 4.88 2.82
CA ASN A 250 -5.78 3.43 2.79
C ASN A 250 -5.11 2.78 4.00
N GLY A 251 -5.84 1.92 4.70
CA GLY A 251 -5.40 1.26 5.93
C GLY A 251 -5.87 1.95 7.22
N ALA A 252 -6.43 3.16 7.17
CA ALA A 252 -6.98 3.82 8.35
C ALA A 252 -8.20 3.04 8.87
N GLN A 253 -8.15 2.61 10.14
CA GLN A 253 -9.16 1.78 10.78
C GLN A 253 -10.02 2.58 11.76
N GLY A 254 -11.25 2.13 11.95
CA GLY A 254 -12.19 2.74 12.89
C GLY A 254 -13.46 1.92 13.03
N GLU A 255 -14.41 2.48 13.75
CA GLU A 255 -15.69 1.89 14.05
C GLU A 255 -16.83 2.74 13.48
N VAL A 256 -17.80 2.12 12.84
CA VAL A 256 -19.02 2.79 12.35
C VAL A 256 -19.90 3.21 13.51
N LYS A 257 -20.21 4.48 13.63
CA LYS A 257 -21.02 5.04 14.72
C LYS A 257 -22.43 5.38 14.31
N GLU A 258 -22.63 5.90 13.11
CA GLU A 258 -23.98 6.24 12.60
C GLU A 258 -24.02 6.31 11.07
N PHE A 259 -25.23 6.39 10.54
CA PHE A 259 -25.52 6.61 9.12
C PHE A 259 -26.33 7.91 8.97
N VAL A 260 -25.79 8.88 8.26
CA VAL A 260 -26.46 10.17 8.01
C VAL A 260 -27.24 10.09 6.71
N LYS A 261 -28.58 10.31 6.82
CA LYS A 261 -29.49 10.38 5.67
C LYS A 261 -29.70 11.83 5.22
N ILE A 262 -29.73 12.01 3.91
CA ILE A 262 -30.16 13.25 3.26
C ILE A 262 -31.17 12.87 2.17
N LYS A 263 -32.37 13.44 2.23
CA LYS A 263 -33.48 13.11 1.30
C LYS A 263 -33.71 11.58 1.21
N ASP A 264 -33.86 10.94 2.37
CA ASP A 264 -34.09 9.50 2.56
C ASP A 264 -32.98 8.55 2.05
N LYS A 265 -31.88 9.08 1.52
CA LYS A 265 -30.72 8.29 1.11
C LYS A 265 -29.57 8.46 2.09
N ILE A 266 -28.91 7.37 2.45
CA ILE A 266 -27.71 7.44 3.27
C ILE A 266 -26.60 8.07 2.43
N LYS A 267 -26.18 9.25 2.85
CA LYS A 267 -25.13 10.05 2.19
C LYS A 267 -23.77 9.84 2.83
N TYR A 268 -23.72 9.66 4.16
CA TYR A 268 -22.48 9.46 4.90
C TYR A 268 -22.55 8.26 5.81
N ILE A 269 -21.42 7.54 5.90
CA ILE A 269 -21.12 6.59 6.97
C ILE A 269 -20.19 7.33 7.93
N VAL A 270 -20.60 7.48 9.19
CA VAL A 270 -19.81 8.21 10.20
C VAL A 270 -18.96 7.23 10.97
N ILE A 271 -17.65 7.49 10.96
CA ILE A 271 -16.64 6.61 11.53
C ILE A 271 -15.89 7.33 12.65
N LYS A 272 -15.68 6.62 13.75
CA LYS A 272 -14.72 6.99 14.78
C LYS A 272 -13.43 6.25 14.48
N PHE A 273 -12.43 6.94 13.93
CA PHE A 273 -11.13 6.35 13.66
C PHE A 273 -10.37 6.09 14.96
N ASP A 274 -9.51 5.07 14.97
CA ASP A 274 -8.69 4.70 16.13
C ASP A 274 -7.69 5.81 16.51
N ASN A 275 -7.14 6.49 15.50
CA ASN A 275 -6.35 7.69 15.69
C ASN A 275 -7.25 8.92 15.54
N SER A 276 -7.39 9.70 16.62
CA SER A 276 -8.25 10.90 16.66
C SER A 276 -7.81 12.03 15.70
N ASN A 277 -6.57 11.98 15.25
CA ASN A 277 -6.05 12.98 14.29
C ASN A 277 -6.56 12.73 12.86
N ILE A 278 -7.03 11.54 12.53
CA ILE A 278 -7.55 11.22 11.21
C ILE A 278 -8.88 11.93 10.99
N GLY A 279 -9.01 12.69 9.90
CA GLY A 279 -10.24 13.34 9.48
C GLY A 279 -10.59 14.65 10.23
N GLN A 280 -9.62 15.33 10.84
CA GLN A 280 -9.85 16.57 11.59
C GLN A 280 -10.41 17.68 10.70
N GLU A 281 -9.78 17.92 9.56
CA GLU A 281 -10.22 18.94 8.61
C GLU A 281 -11.59 18.62 8.01
N ARG A 282 -11.81 17.34 7.68
CA ARG A 282 -13.09 16.88 7.18
C ARG A 282 -14.21 17.08 8.21
N ARG A 283 -13.94 16.80 9.49
CA ARG A 283 -14.89 17.09 10.59
C ARG A 283 -15.17 18.59 10.70
N ARG A 284 -14.13 19.42 10.65
CA ARG A 284 -14.25 20.88 10.75
C ARG A 284 -15.11 21.44 9.63
N LYS A 285 -14.90 20.98 8.40
CA LYS A 285 -15.62 21.44 7.20
C LYS A 285 -17.03 20.86 7.08
N SER A 286 -17.37 19.79 7.81
CA SER A 286 -18.68 19.14 7.68
C SER A 286 -19.80 20.02 8.23
N LYS A 287 -20.75 20.39 7.36
CA LYS A 287 -21.95 21.15 7.70
C LYS A 287 -23.07 20.25 8.28
N PHE A 288 -22.94 18.93 8.14
CA PHE A 288 -23.99 17.96 8.44
C PHE A 288 -23.82 17.25 9.78
N LEU A 289 -22.67 17.39 10.41
CA LEU A 289 -22.41 16.81 11.72
C LEU A 289 -22.80 17.80 12.82
N PRO A 290 -23.63 17.39 13.79
CA PRO A 290 -23.85 18.14 15.02
C PRO A 290 -22.51 18.44 15.73
N SER A 291 -22.45 19.53 16.48
CA SER A 291 -21.24 19.91 17.23
C SER A 291 -20.77 18.82 18.18
N VAL A 292 -21.70 18.07 18.79
CA VAL A 292 -21.41 16.92 19.66
C VAL A 292 -20.70 15.80 18.91
N ALA A 293 -21.13 15.49 17.68
CA ALA A 293 -20.49 14.48 16.86
C ALA A 293 -19.08 14.91 16.45
N LYS A 294 -18.84 16.19 16.19
CA LYS A 294 -17.51 16.75 15.91
C LYS A 294 -16.58 16.63 17.13
N SER A 295 -17.07 16.90 18.34
CA SER A 295 -16.29 16.80 19.57
C SER A 295 -15.92 15.33 19.93
N ASN A 296 -16.69 14.35 19.46
CA ASN A 296 -16.45 12.92 19.66
C ASN A 296 -15.53 12.28 18.60
N ASN A 297 -14.84 13.07 17.80
CA ASN A 297 -13.96 12.61 16.72
C ASN A 297 -14.66 11.73 15.66
N LEU A 298 -15.91 12.05 15.34
CA LEU A 298 -16.72 11.33 14.36
C LEU A 298 -16.51 11.94 12.95
N THR A 299 -16.04 11.14 12.01
CA THR A 299 -15.68 11.61 10.66
C THR A 299 -16.66 11.06 9.63
N PRO A 300 -17.32 11.92 8.83
CA PRO A 300 -18.23 11.48 7.79
C PRO A 300 -17.46 11.02 6.55
N ILE A 301 -17.76 9.82 6.09
CA ILE A 301 -17.23 9.25 4.85
C ILE A 301 -18.38 9.15 3.84
N GLU A 302 -18.16 9.67 2.64
CA GLU A 302 -19.11 9.61 1.53
C GLU A 302 -18.66 8.61 0.46
N ARG A 303 -19.54 8.30 -0.48
CA ARG A 303 -19.17 7.52 -1.66
C ARG A 303 -18.13 8.27 -2.50
N HIS A 304 -17.13 7.54 -2.97
CA HIS A 304 -16.11 8.06 -3.87
C HIS A 304 -16.32 7.56 -5.30
N ASN A 305 -16.06 8.44 -6.25
CA ASN A 305 -16.00 8.07 -7.66
C ASN A 305 -14.63 7.44 -7.94
N LEU A 306 -14.64 6.22 -8.40
CA LEU A 306 -13.47 5.40 -8.63
C LEU A 306 -13.47 4.90 -10.07
N SER A 307 -12.30 4.83 -10.67
CA SER A 307 -12.14 4.29 -12.02
C SER A 307 -11.31 3.02 -12.00
N TYR A 308 -11.66 2.08 -12.86
CA TYR A 308 -10.90 0.87 -13.11
C TYR A 308 -10.80 0.61 -14.60
N THR A 309 -9.83 -0.18 -15.03
CA THR A 309 -9.63 -0.52 -16.42
C THR A 309 -10.43 -1.76 -16.78
N LEU A 310 -11.27 -1.65 -17.80
CA LEU A 310 -12.02 -2.77 -18.37
C LEU A 310 -11.12 -3.56 -19.32
N GLY A 311 -10.96 -4.86 -19.06
CA GLY A 311 -10.30 -5.76 -20.01
C GLY A 311 -8.77 -5.86 -19.89
N ASP A 312 -8.17 -6.66 -20.78
CA ASP A 312 -6.73 -6.76 -20.92
C ASP A 312 -6.21 -5.47 -21.58
N ILE A 313 -5.37 -4.74 -20.86
CA ILE A 313 -4.75 -3.47 -21.30
C ILE A 313 -4.10 -3.60 -22.69
N ARG A 314 -3.70 -4.82 -23.06
CA ARG A 314 -3.06 -5.12 -24.36
C ARG A 314 -4.01 -5.22 -25.55
N LYS A 315 -5.29 -5.48 -25.30
CA LYS A 315 -6.27 -5.75 -26.37
C LYS A 315 -7.29 -4.65 -26.62
N ASP A 316 -7.61 -3.84 -25.61
CA ASP A 316 -8.70 -2.84 -25.66
C ASP A 316 -8.20 -1.48 -25.18
N HIS A 317 -7.39 -0.76 -25.87
CA HIS A 317 -6.94 0.62 -25.56
C HIS A 317 -7.41 1.24 -24.21
N GLY A 318 -7.54 0.42 -23.17
CA GLY A 318 -7.76 0.81 -21.80
C GLY A 318 -9.05 1.59 -21.54
N ALA A 319 -10.21 1.11 -22.01
CA ALA A 319 -11.49 1.71 -21.62
C ALA A 319 -11.58 1.76 -20.10
N ARG A 320 -11.69 2.97 -19.54
CA ARG A 320 -11.90 3.17 -18.11
C ARG A 320 -13.39 3.24 -17.81
N ALA A 321 -13.78 2.50 -16.79
CA ALA A 321 -15.11 2.59 -16.23
C ALA A 321 -15.06 3.25 -14.86
N SER A 322 -16.08 4.00 -14.50
CA SER A 322 -16.19 4.62 -13.18
C SER A 322 -17.41 4.10 -12.44
N PHE A 323 -17.31 4.05 -11.11
CA PHE A 323 -18.39 3.68 -10.22
C PHE A 323 -18.32 4.46 -8.91
N LEU A 324 -19.46 4.58 -8.22
CA LEU A 324 -19.56 5.23 -6.92
C LEU A 324 -19.76 4.19 -5.83
N GLN A 325 -18.84 4.11 -4.85
CA GLN A 325 -18.97 3.24 -3.69
C GLN A 325 -18.31 3.88 -2.46
N PHE A 326 -18.69 3.44 -1.27
CA PHE A 326 -17.98 3.79 -0.05
C PHE A 326 -16.61 3.10 -0.05
N PRO A 327 -15.52 3.82 0.21
CA PRO A 327 -14.16 3.29 0.18
C PRO A 327 -13.83 2.51 1.47
N LEU A 328 -14.68 1.55 1.83
CA LEU A 328 -14.63 0.84 3.10
C LEU A 328 -14.69 -0.67 2.92
N LYS A 329 -14.03 -1.39 3.82
CA LYS A 329 -14.23 -2.83 4.04
C LYS A 329 -14.22 -3.15 5.53
N LEU A 330 -14.77 -4.31 5.90
CA LEU A 330 -14.72 -4.81 7.27
C LEU A 330 -13.26 -5.12 7.67
N SER A 331 -12.90 -4.93 8.93
CA SER A 331 -11.51 -5.02 9.41
C SER A 331 -11.30 -5.66 10.78
N TRP A 332 -12.19 -6.55 11.23
CA TRP A 332 -11.88 -7.44 12.37
C TRP A 332 -10.80 -8.47 12.03
N ALA A 333 -10.71 -8.82 10.75
CA ALA A 333 -9.64 -9.62 10.21
C ALA A 333 -9.06 -8.96 8.97
N LEU A 334 -7.75 -9.12 8.76
CA LEU A 334 -7.00 -8.58 7.64
C LEU A 334 -6.11 -9.67 7.04
N THR A 335 -5.79 -9.52 5.75
CA THR A 335 -4.81 -10.38 5.09
C THR A 335 -3.42 -9.81 5.29
N ALA A 336 -2.51 -10.58 5.88
CA ALA A 336 -1.09 -10.33 5.69
C ALA A 336 -0.72 -10.75 4.26
N ARG A 337 0.01 -9.91 3.52
CA ARG A 337 0.68 -10.41 2.32
C ARG A 337 1.80 -11.35 2.76
N VAL A 338 1.56 -12.64 2.71
CA VAL A 338 2.61 -13.65 2.85
C VAL A 338 3.16 -13.86 1.45
N SER A 339 4.44 -13.59 1.25
CA SER A 339 5.09 -14.02 0.02
C SER A 339 5.20 -15.55 0.06
N GLU A 340 4.51 -16.26 -0.82
CA GLU A 340 4.63 -17.72 -0.97
C GLU A 340 6.01 -18.16 -1.50
N SER A 341 6.89 -17.25 -1.75
CA SER A 341 8.24 -17.56 -2.21
C SER A 341 9.25 -16.87 -1.29
N VAL A 342 9.85 -17.65 -0.43
CA VAL A 342 11.28 -17.50 -0.20
C VAL A 342 11.94 -17.82 -1.55
N ALA A 343 11.78 -16.91 -2.52
CA ALA A 343 12.49 -17.00 -3.78
C ALA A 343 13.98 -17.01 -3.42
N LYS A 344 14.75 -17.86 -4.07
CA LYS A 344 16.20 -17.84 -4.02
C LYS A 344 16.66 -16.39 -4.12
N TRP A 345 16.94 -15.78 -2.99
CA TRP A 345 17.67 -14.52 -2.94
C TRP A 345 19.03 -14.81 -3.51
N PRO A 346 19.57 -13.96 -4.39
CA PRO A 346 20.96 -14.06 -4.72
C PRO A 346 21.73 -14.05 -3.40
N GLN A 347 22.58 -15.05 -3.19
CA GLN A 347 23.53 -15.03 -2.08
C GLN A 347 24.32 -13.70 -2.15
N ARG A 348 24.92 -13.25 -1.03
CA ARG A 348 25.68 -12.00 -0.95
C ARG A 348 26.60 -11.74 -2.17
N ASP A 349 27.08 -12.79 -2.78
CA ASP A 349 27.98 -12.81 -3.94
C ASP A 349 27.34 -12.29 -5.25
N ASN A 350 26.02 -12.15 -5.32
CA ASN A 350 25.30 -11.65 -6.50
C ASN A 350 24.97 -10.14 -6.44
N PHE A 351 25.33 -9.48 -5.36
CA PHE A 351 25.34 -8.02 -5.31
C PHE A 351 26.60 -7.46 -5.93
N GLY A 352 27.14 -7.94 -7.04
CA GLY A 352 28.39 -7.56 -7.63
C GLY A 352 29.42 -7.07 -6.62
N GLU A 353 30.69 -7.39 -6.68
CA GLU A 353 31.70 -6.81 -5.79
C GLU A 353 31.56 -5.28 -5.77
N VAL A 354 30.62 -4.78 -4.98
CA VAL A 354 30.63 -3.39 -4.57
C VAL A 354 31.75 -3.34 -3.55
N ASN A 355 32.88 -2.80 -3.97
CA ASN A 355 34.00 -2.48 -3.10
C ASN A 355 33.49 -1.64 -1.93
N ALA A 356 32.95 -2.30 -0.93
CA ALA A 356 32.49 -1.70 0.31
C ALA A 356 33.72 -1.35 1.18
N LYS A 357 34.42 -0.32 0.79
CA LYS A 357 35.14 0.49 1.78
C LYS A 357 34.13 1.43 2.41
N LEU A 358 33.38 0.88 3.36
CA LEU A 358 32.47 1.67 4.20
C LEU A 358 33.28 2.57 5.12
N PRO A 359 33.10 3.90 5.09
CA PRO A 359 33.41 4.71 6.24
C PRO A 359 32.34 4.43 7.31
N VAL A 360 32.74 3.82 8.42
CA VAL A 360 31.97 3.81 9.66
C VAL A 360 31.90 5.25 10.13
N LEU A 361 30.75 5.90 9.95
CA LEU A 361 30.50 7.18 10.59
C LEU A 361 30.11 6.92 12.03
N PRO A 362 30.82 7.47 13.03
CA PRO A 362 30.43 7.37 14.42
C PRO A 362 29.11 8.15 14.62
N VAL A 363 28.12 7.47 15.17
CA VAL A 363 26.89 8.11 15.64
C VAL A 363 27.22 8.70 17.02
N ASN A 364 27.29 10.03 17.11
CA ASN A 364 27.24 10.77 18.36
C ASN A 364 25.79 10.91 18.81
#